data_12073f6298fb92e24b5b000bb75683aa
#
_entry.id   12073f6298fb92e24b5b000bb75683aa
#
_cell.length_a   1.000
_cell.length_b   1.000
_cell.length_c   1.000
_cell.angle_alpha   90.00
_cell.angle_beta   90.00
_cell.angle_gamma   90.00
#
_symmetry.space_group_name_H-M   'P 1'
#
loop_
_entity.id
_entity.type
_entity.pdbx_description
1 polymer ?
#
loop_
_entity_poly.entity_id
_entity_poly.type
_entity_poly.pdbx_seq_one_letter_code
_entity_poly.pdbx_strand_id
1 'polypeptide(L)'
;MMLLERFAGEMTGSPPGSEMLRAVEAARAVGARVQFIDLPIGMTVGSLRNLPLKEKVRLGVDSLVSMALLPFGGFNLSKLTENLEEQLGLFRLRYPTLSRLLLDVREEHMVAKIRDIMYSTTGQVIAVVGSGHMKSLAKSLASIKMKPTYSTSITWSLPAGR
;
A
#
# COMPACT_ATOMS: atom_id res chain seq x y z
N MET A 1 11.69 14.60 -1.42
CA MET A 1 10.46 13.82 -1.52
C MET A 1 9.51 14.35 -2.59
N MET A 2 9.21 15.65 -2.64
CA MET A 2 8.31 16.25 -3.65
C MET A 2 8.70 16.03 -5.14
N LEU A 3 9.97 15.85 -5.48
CA LEU A 3 10.41 15.69 -6.88
C LEU A 3 10.07 14.29 -7.45
N LEU A 4 10.21 13.23 -6.67
CA LEU A 4 9.85 11.86 -7.06
C LEU A 4 8.32 11.68 -7.16
N GLU A 5 7.56 12.33 -6.29
CA GLU A 5 6.10 12.31 -6.32
C GLU A 5 5.53 13.05 -7.54
N ARG A 6 6.14 14.19 -7.93
CA ARG A 6 5.77 14.88 -9.17
C ARG A 6 6.06 14.05 -10.41
N PHE A 7 7.22 13.40 -10.48
CA PHE A 7 7.59 12.54 -11.61
C PHE A 7 6.64 11.33 -11.76
N ALA A 8 6.26 10.69 -10.64
CA ALA A 8 5.31 9.59 -10.67
C ALA A 8 3.89 10.05 -11.07
N GLY A 9 3.47 11.24 -10.63
CA GLY A 9 2.18 11.82 -10.99
C GLY A 9 2.06 12.21 -12.46
N GLU A 10 3.12 12.73 -13.06
CA GLU A 10 3.15 13.08 -14.50
C GLU A 10 3.07 11.83 -15.39
N MET A 11 3.60 10.69 -14.94
CA MET A 11 3.57 9.44 -15.71
C MET A 11 2.25 8.66 -15.59
N THR A 12 1.50 8.84 -14.51
CA THR A 12 0.24 8.11 -14.25
C THR A 12 -1.01 8.98 -14.44
N GLY A 13 -0.85 10.26 -14.73
CA GLY A 13 -1.95 11.22 -14.87
C GLY A 13 -2.67 11.58 -13.56
N SER A 14 -2.19 11.04 -12.43
CA SER A 14 -2.76 11.34 -11.11
C SER A 14 -1.65 11.37 -10.05
N PRO A 15 -1.60 12.40 -9.18
CA PRO A 15 -0.62 12.45 -8.10
C PRO A 15 -0.80 11.25 -7.16
N PRO A 16 0.29 10.66 -6.64
CA PRO A 16 0.22 9.59 -5.64
C PRO A 16 -0.63 9.99 -4.44
N GLY A 17 -1.54 9.11 -4.01
CA GLY A 17 -2.47 9.37 -2.91
C GLY A 17 -3.74 10.13 -3.29
N SER A 18 -3.90 10.54 -4.56
CA SER A 18 -5.14 11.18 -5.03
C SER A 18 -6.33 10.25 -4.90
N GLU A 19 -6.15 8.93 -5.06
CA GLU A 19 -7.16 7.90 -4.86
C GLU A 19 -7.68 7.90 -3.42
N MET A 20 -6.79 8.08 -2.43
CA MET A 20 -7.17 8.16 -1.01
C MET A 20 -7.95 9.43 -0.71
N LEU A 21 -7.52 10.56 -1.28
CA LEU A 21 -8.23 11.83 -1.15
C LEU A 21 -9.64 11.74 -1.75
N ARG A 22 -9.76 11.19 -2.97
CA ARG A 22 -11.07 10.97 -3.62
C ARG A 22 -11.97 10.06 -2.80
N ALA A 23 -11.43 9.00 -2.20
CA ALA A 23 -12.20 8.12 -1.32
C ALA A 23 -12.75 8.89 -0.09
N VAL A 24 -11.94 9.76 0.52
CA VAL A 24 -12.38 10.61 1.64
C VAL A 24 -13.44 11.60 1.21
N GLU A 25 -13.30 12.25 0.06
CA GLU A 25 -14.29 13.17 -0.51
C GLU A 25 -15.62 12.46 -0.77
N ALA A 26 -15.59 11.28 -1.41
CA ALA A 26 -16.77 10.47 -1.67
C ALA A 26 -17.48 10.02 -0.38
N ALA A 27 -16.71 9.58 0.61
CA ALA A 27 -17.25 9.19 1.91
C ALA A 27 -17.96 10.36 2.60
N ARG A 28 -17.38 11.56 2.57
CA ARG A 28 -18.00 12.78 3.14
C ARG A 28 -19.29 13.15 2.41
N ALA A 29 -19.29 13.02 1.08
CA ALA A 29 -20.46 13.36 0.27
C ALA A 29 -21.70 12.50 0.61
N VAL A 30 -21.50 11.25 1.05
CA VAL A 30 -22.58 10.34 1.46
C VAL A 30 -22.78 10.29 2.98
N GLY A 31 -22.09 11.14 3.73
CA GLY A 31 -22.20 11.18 5.20
C GLY A 31 -21.55 9.96 5.90
N ALA A 32 -20.68 9.21 5.22
CA ALA A 32 -20.00 8.07 5.81
C ALA A 32 -18.91 8.51 6.80
N ARG A 33 -18.72 7.73 7.86
CA ARG A 33 -17.63 7.95 8.81
C ARG A 33 -16.31 7.53 8.18
N VAL A 34 -15.31 8.40 8.20
CA VAL A 34 -13.95 8.11 7.72
C VAL A 34 -13.04 7.79 8.90
N GLN A 35 -12.28 6.70 8.77
CA GLN A 35 -11.24 6.33 9.74
C GLN A 35 -9.95 5.97 9.01
N PHE A 36 -8.82 6.48 9.50
CA PHE A 36 -7.50 6.13 8.99
C PHE A 36 -7.01 4.87 9.70
N ILE A 37 -6.65 3.87 8.90
CA ILE A 37 -6.29 2.53 9.39
C ILE A 37 -4.80 2.23 9.27
N ASP A 38 -4.04 3.03 8.54
CA ASP A 38 -2.59 2.83 8.34
C ASP A 38 -1.78 3.41 9.51
N LEU A 39 -0.56 2.93 9.66
CA LEU A 39 0.39 3.45 10.65
C LEU A 39 0.80 4.89 10.30
N PRO A 40 0.94 5.77 11.32
CA PRO A 40 1.52 7.08 11.11
C PRO A 40 2.91 6.98 10.48
N ILE A 41 3.16 7.78 9.44
CA ILE A 41 4.41 7.73 8.67
C ILE A 41 5.66 7.92 9.55
N GLY A 42 5.55 8.71 10.62
CA GLY A 42 6.63 8.90 11.57
C GLY A 42 7.07 7.61 12.27
N MET A 43 6.17 6.68 12.53
CA MET A 43 6.51 5.38 13.11
C MET A 43 7.25 4.50 12.10
N THR A 44 6.81 4.49 10.85
CA THR A 44 7.47 3.74 9.77
C THR A 44 8.86 4.29 9.51
N VAL A 45 9.01 5.61 9.37
CA VAL A 45 10.32 6.26 9.15
C VAL A 45 11.24 6.08 10.35
N GLY A 46 10.71 6.20 11.57
CA GLY A 46 11.48 5.93 12.80
C GLY A 46 12.05 4.53 12.83
N SER A 47 11.27 3.54 12.41
CA SER A 47 11.69 2.13 12.35
C SER A 47 12.80 1.87 11.32
N LEU A 48 12.91 2.66 10.26
CA LEU A 48 13.99 2.54 9.26
C LEU A 48 15.39 2.78 9.86
N ARG A 49 15.48 3.52 10.95
CA ARG A 49 16.75 3.71 11.67
C ARG A 49 17.31 2.40 12.20
N ASN A 50 16.45 1.45 12.51
CA ASN A 50 16.80 0.14 13.08
C ASN A 50 17.11 -0.93 12.01
N LEU A 51 17.13 -0.57 10.72
CA LEU A 51 17.53 -1.48 9.66
C LEU A 51 18.97 -1.99 9.88
N PRO A 52 19.23 -3.30 9.64
CA PRO A 52 20.57 -3.85 9.68
C PRO A 52 21.49 -3.11 8.70
N LEU A 53 22.74 -2.88 9.10
CA LEU A 53 23.73 -2.19 8.27
C LEU A 53 23.87 -2.85 6.89
N LYS A 54 23.79 -4.19 6.84
CA LYS A 54 23.83 -4.97 5.60
C LYS A 54 22.72 -4.57 4.61
N GLU A 55 21.49 -4.37 5.11
CA GLU A 55 20.38 -3.91 4.25
C GLU A 55 20.54 -2.44 3.86
N LYS A 56 21.05 -1.59 4.76
CA LYS A 56 21.34 -0.17 4.43
C LYS A 56 22.37 -0.04 3.32
N VAL A 57 23.49 -0.77 3.42
CA VAL A 57 24.55 -0.76 2.39
C VAL A 57 24.02 -1.28 1.07
N ARG A 58 23.28 -2.41 1.10
CA ARG A 58 22.68 -2.99 -0.11
C ARG A 58 21.71 -1.99 -0.77
N LEU A 59 20.84 -1.35 0.01
CA LEU A 59 19.89 -0.35 -0.49
C LEU A 59 20.62 0.83 -1.15
N GLY A 60 21.72 1.30 -0.53
CA GLY A 60 22.56 2.35 -1.09
C GLY A 60 23.20 1.94 -2.43
N VAL A 61 23.77 0.76 -2.50
CA VAL A 61 24.38 0.23 -3.75
C VAL A 61 23.33 0.04 -4.83
N ASP A 62 22.19 -0.57 -4.53
CA ASP A 62 21.13 -0.79 -5.51
C ASP A 62 20.53 0.54 -6.01
N SER A 63 20.43 1.55 -5.14
CA SER A 63 19.98 2.90 -5.52
C SER A 63 20.97 3.58 -6.46
N LEU A 64 22.28 3.47 -6.20
CA LEU A 64 23.33 4.01 -7.07
C LEU A 64 23.34 3.33 -8.43
N VAL A 65 23.25 2.00 -8.46
CA VAL A 65 23.18 1.23 -9.71
C VAL A 65 21.93 1.60 -10.51
N SER A 66 20.78 1.70 -9.87
CA SER A 66 19.54 2.10 -10.52
C SER A 66 19.63 3.50 -11.10
N MET A 67 20.22 4.45 -10.36
CA MET A 67 20.42 5.82 -10.82
C MET A 67 21.40 5.90 -12.01
N ALA A 68 22.47 5.08 -12.00
CA ALA A 68 23.42 5.01 -13.11
C ALA A 68 22.80 4.41 -14.38
N LEU A 69 21.81 3.52 -14.25
CA LEU A 69 21.13 2.88 -15.37
C LEU A 69 19.93 3.66 -15.91
N LEU A 70 19.45 4.69 -15.21
CA LEU A 70 18.32 5.53 -15.65
C LEU A 70 18.51 6.12 -17.06
N PRO A 71 19.69 6.66 -17.44
CA PRO A 71 19.90 7.24 -18.78
C PRO A 71 19.81 6.21 -19.90
N PHE A 72 19.99 4.93 -19.61
CA PHE A 72 19.98 3.84 -20.59
C PHE A 72 18.59 3.18 -20.76
N GLY A 73 17.51 3.82 -20.28
CA GLY A 73 16.15 3.30 -20.42
C GLY A 73 15.85 2.05 -19.59
N GLY A 74 16.66 1.78 -18.57
CA GLY A 74 16.57 0.55 -17.76
C GLY A 74 15.37 0.44 -16.81
N PHE A 75 14.50 1.43 -16.74
CA PHE A 75 13.35 1.44 -15.81
C PHE A 75 12.03 1.51 -16.57
N ASN A 76 11.43 0.37 -16.80
CA ASN A 76 10.11 0.30 -17.43
C ASN A 76 9.04 0.12 -16.33
N LEU A 77 8.42 1.23 -15.93
CA LEU A 77 7.39 1.27 -14.88
C LEU A 77 6.15 0.44 -15.23
N SER A 78 5.81 0.27 -16.51
CA SER A 78 4.65 -0.55 -16.91
C SER A 78 4.85 -2.03 -16.59
N LYS A 79 6.09 -2.54 -16.66
CA LYS A 79 6.40 -3.91 -16.26
C LYS A 79 6.36 -4.13 -14.73
N LEU A 80 6.48 -3.07 -13.94
CA LEU A 80 6.38 -3.12 -12.49
C LEU A 80 4.96 -3.43 -11.99
N THR A 81 3.95 -3.04 -12.73
CA THR A 81 2.55 -3.25 -12.34
C THR A 81 2.00 -4.60 -12.80
N GLU A 82 2.56 -5.19 -13.85
CA GLU A 82 2.10 -6.46 -14.42
C GLU A 82 2.40 -7.68 -13.53
N ASN A 83 3.50 -7.64 -12.73
CA ASN A 83 3.94 -8.75 -11.88
C ASN A 83 4.22 -8.29 -10.44
N LEU A 84 3.30 -7.52 -9.84
CA LEU A 84 3.48 -6.93 -8.51
C LEU A 84 3.82 -7.98 -7.44
N GLU A 85 3.19 -9.17 -7.47
CA GLU A 85 3.44 -10.23 -6.49
C GLU A 85 4.85 -10.81 -6.57
N GLU A 86 5.32 -11.07 -7.78
CA GLU A 86 6.68 -11.55 -8.01
C GLU A 86 7.70 -10.53 -7.51
N GLN A 87 7.47 -9.27 -7.81
CA GLN A 87 8.34 -8.19 -7.37
C GLN A 87 8.33 -7.98 -5.86
N LEU A 88 7.15 -8.06 -5.21
CA LEU A 88 7.06 -8.07 -3.76
C LEU A 88 7.78 -9.29 -3.17
N GLY A 89 7.71 -10.45 -3.81
CA GLY A 89 8.45 -11.64 -3.43
C GLY A 89 9.96 -11.42 -3.49
N LEU A 90 10.47 -10.90 -4.59
CA LEU A 90 11.89 -10.56 -4.74
C LEU A 90 12.34 -9.49 -3.75
N PHE A 91 11.52 -8.48 -3.51
CA PHE A 91 11.77 -7.44 -2.50
C PHE A 91 11.89 -8.03 -1.10
N ARG A 92 10.99 -8.94 -0.71
CA ARG A 92 11.01 -9.64 0.57
C ARG A 92 12.28 -10.48 0.74
N LEU A 93 12.72 -11.17 -0.30
CA LEU A 93 13.97 -11.96 -0.28
C LEU A 93 15.20 -11.07 -0.16
N ARG A 94 15.22 -9.94 -0.87
CA ARG A 94 16.38 -9.06 -0.92
C ARG A 94 16.50 -8.16 0.30
N TYR A 95 15.37 -7.70 0.86
CA TYR A 95 15.27 -6.76 1.96
C TYR A 95 14.28 -7.25 3.03
N PRO A 96 14.58 -8.35 3.74
CA PRO A 96 13.61 -8.98 4.64
C PRO A 96 13.17 -8.07 5.80
N THR A 97 14.09 -7.30 6.40
CA THR A 97 13.75 -6.38 7.50
C THR A 97 12.98 -5.17 6.98
N LEU A 98 13.41 -4.60 5.86
CA LEU A 98 12.74 -3.46 5.25
C LEU A 98 11.32 -3.84 4.78
N SER A 99 11.15 -4.99 4.14
CA SER A 99 9.84 -5.46 3.70
C SER A 99 8.90 -5.70 4.88
N ARG A 100 9.41 -6.28 5.96
CA ARG A 100 8.62 -6.46 7.18
C ARG A 100 8.12 -5.11 7.73
N LEU A 101 8.97 -4.10 7.78
CA LEU A 101 8.61 -2.78 8.28
C LEU A 101 7.62 -2.04 7.36
N LEU A 102 7.81 -2.14 6.05
CA LEU A 102 7.01 -1.41 5.08
C LEU A 102 5.69 -2.11 4.72
N LEU A 103 5.63 -3.43 4.85
CA LEU A 103 4.46 -4.23 4.46
C LEU A 103 3.83 -4.92 5.67
N ASP A 104 4.53 -5.88 6.29
CA ASP A 104 3.91 -6.83 7.22
C ASP A 104 3.39 -6.14 8.49
N VAL A 105 4.19 -5.28 9.13
CA VAL A 105 3.79 -4.55 10.35
C VAL A 105 2.61 -3.62 10.07
N ARG A 106 2.58 -2.97 8.90
CA ARG A 106 1.46 -2.12 8.49
C ARG A 106 0.21 -2.94 8.22
N GLU A 107 0.35 -4.09 7.55
CA GLU A 107 -0.76 -5.02 7.29
C GLU A 107 -1.37 -5.56 8.59
N GLU A 108 -0.55 -5.99 9.54
CA GLU A 108 -1.01 -6.43 10.87
C GLU A 108 -1.81 -5.33 11.58
N HIS A 109 -1.30 -4.10 11.54
CA HIS A 109 -1.99 -2.95 12.13
C HIS A 109 -3.32 -2.65 11.42
N MET A 110 -3.33 -2.62 10.07
CA MET A 110 -4.54 -2.38 9.28
C MET A 110 -5.59 -3.47 9.53
N VAL A 111 -5.20 -4.75 9.56
CA VAL A 111 -6.11 -5.87 9.87
C VAL A 111 -6.74 -5.69 11.25
N ALA A 112 -5.94 -5.37 12.27
CA ALA A 112 -6.43 -5.14 13.62
C ALA A 112 -7.45 -3.99 13.67
N LYS A 113 -7.12 -2.87 13.02
CA LYS A 113 -8.01 -1.69 12.94
C LYS A 113 -9.30 -1.98 12.18
N ILE A 114 -9.22 -2.64 11.03
CA ILE A 114 -10.42 -3.01 10.26
C ILE A 114 -11.30 -3.95 11.10
N ARG A 115 -10.71 -4.94 11.76
CA ARG A 115 -11.44 -5.84 12.64
C ARG A 115 -12.17 -5.10 13.75
N ASP A 116 -11.50 -4.19 14.45
CA ASP A 116 -12.10 -3.40 15.53
C ASP A 116 -13.26 -2.53 15.01
N ILE A 117 -13.11 -1.93 13.83
CA ILE A 117 -14.17 -1.18 13.15
C ILE A 117 -15.36 -2.09 12.84
N MET A 118 -15.11 -3.29 12.28
CA MET A 118 -16.16 -4.24 11.93
C MET A 118 -16.94 -4.74 13.15
N TYR A 119 -16.29 -4.93 14.28
CA TYR A 119 -16.97 -5.31 15.52
C TYR A 119 -17.74 -4.17 16.19
N SER A 120 -17.35 -2.93 15.98
CA SER A 120 -17.97 -1.74 16.60
C SER A 120 -18.99 -1.04 15.72
N THR A 121 -19.15 -1.48 14.47
CA THR A 121 -20.01 -0.81 13.48
C THR A 121 -21.11 -1.73 12.99
N THR A 122 -22.35 -1.23 12.99
CA THR A 122 -23.49 -1.87 12.32
C THR A 122 -23.63 -1.23 10.94
N GLY A 123 -23.37 -1.98 9.87
CA GLY A 123 -23.46 -1.50 8.50
C GLY A 123 -22.29 -1.92 7.63
N GLN A 124 -22.19 -1.32 6.46
CA GLN A 124 -21.15 -1.64 5.50
C GLN A 124 -19.85 -0.91 5.83
N VAL A 125 -18.73 -1.63 5.80
CA VAL A 125 -17.39 -1.09 5.94
C VAL A 125 -16.68 -1.22 4.59
N ILE A 126 -16.19 -0.10 4.06
CA ILE A 126 -15.40 -0.05 2.84
C ILE A 126 -13.99 0.35 3.21
N ALA A 127 -13.01 -0.50 2.91
CA ALA A 127 -11.59 -0.20 3.10
C ALA A 127 -10.93 0.12 1.75
N VAL A 128 -10.34 1.31 1.65
CA VAL A 128 -9.54 1.71 0.49
C VAL A 128 -8.08 1.62 0.88
N VAL A 129 -7.31 0.79 0.17
CA VAL A 129 -5.91 0.51 0.48
C VAL A 129 -5.07 0.46 -0.79
N GLY A 130 -3.76 0.67 -0.66
CA GLY A 130 -2.84 0.50 -1.78
C GLY A 130 -2.83 -0.93 -2.31
N SER A 131 -2.66 -1.09 -3.63
CA SER A 131 -2.70 -2.38 -4.34
C SER A 131 -1.76 -3.44 -3.74
N GLY A 132 -0.60 -3.02 -3.23
CA GLY A 132 0.38 -3.91 -2.59
C GLY A 132 -0.10 -4.57 -1.30
N HIS A 133 -1.10 -4.01 -0.62
CA HIS A 133 -1.65 -4.55 0.63
C HIS A 133 -2.95 -5.34 0.43
N MET A 134 -3.60 -5.16 -0.70
CA MET A 134 -4.96 -5.63 -0.94
C MET A 134 -5.14 -7.13 -0.74
N LYS A 135 -4.30 -7.94 -1.40
CA LYS A 135 -4.44 -9.40 -1.40
C LYS A 135 -4.15 -10.00 -0.03
N SER A 136 -3.13 -9.49 0.64
CA SER A 136 -2.76 -9.92 1.99
C SER A 136 -3.85 -9.57 3.01
N LEU A 137 -4.36 -8.34 2.96
CA LEU A 137 -5.47 -7.90 3.82
C LEU A 137 -6.74 -8.72 3.57
N ALA A 138 -7.12 -8.92 2.30
CA ALA A 138 -8.29 -9.73 1.95
C ALA A 138 -8.19 -11.16 2.50
N LYS A 139 -7.01 -11.79 2.36
CA LYS A 139 -6.75 -13.12 2.91
C LYS A 139 -6.85 -13.16 4.44
N SER A 140 -6.26 -12.17 5.11
CA SER A 140 -6.26 -12.08 6.57
C SER A 140 -7.67 -11.82 7.11
N LEU A 141 -8.44 -10.95 6.45
CA LEU A 141 -9.82 -10.64 6.83
C LEU A 141 -10.79 -11.81 6.55
N ALA A 142 -10.59 -12.55 5.45
CA ALA A 142 -11.40 -13.73 5.14
C ALA A 142 -11.25 -14.86 6.18
N SER A 143 -10.12 -14.91 6.89
CA SER A 143 -9.90 -15.88 7.98
C SER A 143 -10.62 -15.52 9.28
N ILE A 144 -11.12 -14.29 9.40
CA ILE A 144 -11.87 -13.84 10.57
C ILE A 144 -13.28 -14.43 10.50
N LYS A 145 -13.59 -15.36 11.41
CA LYS A 145 -14.95 -15.91 11.58
C LYS A 145 -15.87 -14.82 12.14
N MET A 146 -16.48 -14.05 11.25
CA MET A 146 -17.58 -13.16 11.64
C MET A 146 -18.87 -13.94 11.70
N LYS A 147 -19.74 -13.62 12.66
CA LYS A 147 -21.13 -14.10 12.61
C LYS A 147 -21.72 -13.58 11.28
N PRO A 148 -22.38 -14.43 10.48
CA PRO A 148 -22.77 -14.10 9.11
C PRO A 148 -23.94 -13.12 9.07
N THR A 149 -23.69 -11.85 9.34
CA THR A 149 -24.72 -10.81 9.18
C THR A 149 -24.40 -9.88 8.02
N TYR A 150 -23.22 -10.03 7.36
CA TYR A 150 -22.77 -9.10 6.32
C TYR A 150 -22.14 -9.85 5.15
N SER A 151 -22.62 -9.56 3.93
CA SER A 151 -21.95 -9.97 2.69
C SER A 151 -20.84 -8.97 2.37
N THR A 152 -19.60 -9.46 2.23
CA THR A 152 -18.48 -8.66 1.77
C THR A 152 -18.45 -8.75 0.24
N SER A 153 -18.90 -7.70 -0.44
CA SER A 153 -18.71 -7.58 -1.89
C SER A 153 -17.55 -6.62 -2.15
N ILE A 154 -16.49 -7.11 -2.77
CA ILE A 154 -15.40 -6.28 -3.28
C ILE A 154 -15.68 -6.08 -4.78
N THR A 155 -16.14 -4.90 -5.15
CA THR A 155 -16.42 -4.56 -6.54
C THR A 155 -15.32 -3.63 -7.05
N TRP A 156 -14.62 -4.03 -8.11
CA TRP A 156 -13.65 -3.22 -8.81
C TRP A 156 -14.29 -2.67 -10.07
N SER A 157 -14.33 -1.37 -10.20
CA SER A 157 -14.55 -0.73 -11.48
C SER A 157 -13.30 0.08 -11.83
N LEU A 158 -12.55 -0.40 -12.81
CA LEU A 158 -11.56 0.44 -13.47
C LEU A 158 -12.35 1.49 -14.28
N PRO A 159 -12.04 2.78 -14.18
CA PRO A 159 -12.60 3.76 -15.08
C PRO A 159 -12.16 3.36 -16.50
N ALA A 160 -13.13 3.16 -17.39
CA ALA A 160 -12.86 3.00 -18.79
C ALA A 160 -12.10 4.24 -19.27
N GLY A 161 -10.87 4.05 -19.73
CA GLY A 161 -10.07 5.10 -20.32
C GLY A 161 -10.81 5.74 -21.48
N ARG A 162 -10.94 7.06 -21.45
CA ARG A 162 -11.16 7.89 -22.64
C ARG A 162 -9.86 8.53 -23.02
#